data_c716d2b9062294f2960e5b28539226c3
#
_entry.id   c716d2b9062294f2960e5b28539226c3
#
_cell.length_a   1.000
_cell.length_b   1.000
_cell.length_c   1.000
_cell.angle_alpha   90.00
_cell.angle_beta   90.00
_cell.angle_gamma   90.00
#
_symmetry.space_group_name_H-M   'P 1'
#
loop_
_entity.id
_entity.type
_entity.pdbx_description
1 polymer ?
#
loop_
_entity_poly.entity_id
_entity_poly.type
_entity_poly.pdbx_seq_one_letter_code
_entity_poly.pdbx_strand_id
1 'polypeptide(L)'
;VEKGIISNIVYDAFRKKHGEVSISEQLSWRNSLRHMYNVLNTPTIPDDSGIAIEYRLPYTSKRVDFIISGKNTDNSEHAMIVELKQWQEAKTVKGKNSIVKTYVGNAEREVTHPSYQAWSYSKTLQEYNKIVQEENITLHPCAFLHNYLIVGKDPIIDEEFFEIIREAPIFTQADAKKLRSFIAKYIKKSDDNSIIFRIDGGKIKPSKSLQDSLASMLSGNQEFIMIESQKIIYEDIMYTVNH
;
A
#
# COMPACT_ATOMS: atom_id res chain seq x y z
N VAL A 1 12.64 -11.87 17.87
CA VAL A 1 13.26 -10.71 17.24
C VAL A 1 13.17 -9.52 18.19
N GLU A 2 14.30 -9.07 18.73
CA GLU A 2 14.33 -7.95 19.70
C GLU A 2 13.83 -6.64 19.07
N LYS A 3 13.01 -5.93 19.82
CA LYS A 3 12.19 -4.77 19.42
C LYS A 3 12.91 -3.53 18.80
N GLY A 4 14.17 -3.62 18.43
CA GLY A 4 14.94 -2.51 17.83
C GLY A 4 15.78 -2.92 16.63
N ILE A 5 15.91 -4.21 16.39
CA ILE A 5 16.86 -4.74 15.38
C ILE A 5 16.31 -4.56 13.95
N ILE A 6 15.01 -4.76 13.74
CA ILE A 6 14.41 -4.68 12.38
C ILE A 6 14.58 -3.29 11.79
N SER A 7 14.30 -2.22 12.54
CA SER A 7 14.46 -0.84 12.04
C SER A 7 15.90 -0.51 11.68
N ASN A 8 16.88 -1.06 12.42
CA ASN A 8 18.30 -0.88 12.12
C ASN A 8 18.71 -1.67 10.87
N ILE A 9 18.21 -2.91 10.73
CA ILE A 9 18.46 -3.72 9.52
C ILE A 9 17.90 -3.04 8.28
N VAL A 10 16.66 -2.51 8.36
CA VAL A 10 16.03 -1.75 7.27
C VAL A 10 16.84 -0.50 6.95
N TYR A 11 17.25 0.25 7.97
CA TYR A 11 18.09 1.43 7.81
C TYR A 11 19.42 1.11 7.10
N ASP A 12 20.15 0.10 7.58
CA ASP A 12 21.44 -0.28 7.01
C ASP A 12 21.30 -0.79 5.57
N ALA A 13 20.28 -1.59 5.29
CA ALA A 13 19.99 -2.09 3.95
C ALA A 13 19.60 -0.96 2.99
N PHE A 14 18.73 -0.05 3.45
CA PHE A 14 18.31 1.09 2.66
C PHE A 14 19.46 2.06 2.38
N ARG A 15 20.27 2.37 3.40
CA ARG A 15 21.44 3.24 3.28
C ARG A 15 22.45 2.71 2.26
N LYS A 16 22.69 1.41 2.25
CA LYS A 16 23.59 0.76 1.28
C LYS A 16 23.10 0.88 -0.16
N LYS A 17 21.79 0.82 -0.36
CA LYS A 17 21.16 0.78 -1.70
C LYS A 17 20.76 2.18 -2.22
N HIS A 18 20.39 3.10 -1.32
CA HIS A 18 19.74 4.37 -1.68
C HIS A 18 20.36 5.63 -1.07
N GLY A 19 21.35 5.50 -0.18
CA GLY A 19 22.00 6.62 0.49
C GLY A 19 21.42 6.98 1.85
N GLU A 20 21.76 8.17 2.35
CA GLU A 20 21.35 8.62 3.70
C GLU A 20 19.83 8.82 3.82
N VAL A 21 19.31 8.47 4.97
CA VAL A 21 17.88 8.58 5.34
C VAL A 21 17.72 9.61 6.44
N SER A 22 16.71 10.45 6.36
CA SER A 22 16.42 11.43 7.39
C SER A 22 16.06 10.76 8.73
N ILE A 23 16.38 11.43 9.85
CA ILE A 23 16.03 10.94 11.19
C ILE A 23 14.51 10.75 11.34
N SER A 24 13.72 11.65 10.74
CA SER A 24 12.25 11.54 10.76
C SER A 24 11.75 10.28 10.05
N GLU A 25 12.35 9.91 8.93
CA GLU A 25 12.00 8.69 8.18
C GLU A 25 12.38 7.43 8.95
N GLN A 26 13.56 7.41 9.60
CA GLN A 26 13.97 6.30 10.48
C GLN A 26 13.01 6.11 11.65
N LEU A 27 12.60 7.21 12.30
CA LEU A 27 11.60 7.16 13.38
C LEU A 27 10.25 6.66 12.88
N SER A 28 9.85 7.07 11.67
CA SER A 28 8.63 6.59 11.02
C SER A 28 8.68 5.08 10.82
N TRP A 29 9.75 4.54 10.26
CA TRP A 29 9.92 3.09 10.08
C TRP A 29 9.87 2.34 11.41
N ARG A 30 10.61 2.83 12.40
CA ARG A 30 10.64 2.20 13.73
C ARG A 30 9.26 2.08 14.35
N ASN A 31 8.45 3.13 14.25
CA ASN A 31 7.10 3.13 14.79
C ASN A 31 6.18 2.19 13.99
N SER A 32 6.13 2.33 12.68
CA SER A 32 5.25 1.55 11.80
C SER A 32 5.57 0.06 11.84
N LEU A 33 6.84 -0.31 11.77
CA LEU A 33 7.27 -1.72 11.82
C LEU A 33 6.99 -2.38 13.16
N ARG A 34 7.02 -1.63 14.26
CA ARG A 34 6.61 -2.14 15.57
C ARG A 34 5.11 -2.52 15.59
N HIS A 35 4.26 -1.72 14.96
CA HIS A 35 2.84 -2.04 14.85
C HIS A 35 2.60 -3.26 13.96
N MET A 36 3.30 -3.36 12.81
CA MET A 36 3.24 -4.53 11.95
C MET A 36 3.76 -5.80 12.66
N TYR A 37 4.85 -5.72 13.40
CA TYR A 37 5.32 -6.84 14.23
C TYR A 37 4.20 -7.37 15.16
N ASN A 38 3.49 -6.48 15.85
CA ASN A 38 2.39 -6.88 16.74
C ASN A 38 1.21 -7.52 15.98
N VAL A 39 0.99 -7.15 14.72
CA VAL A 39 -0.01 -7.79 13.85
C VAL A 39 0.44 -9.19 13.43
N LEU A 40 1.70 -9.34 13.02
CA LEU A 40 2.22 -10.57 12.43
C LEU A 40 2.66 -11.63 13.45
N ASN A 41 3.07 -11.21 14.65
CA ASN A 41 3.53 -12.11 15.71
C ASN A 41 2.37 -12.96 16.27
N THR A 42 2.00 -13.99 15.54
CA THR A 42 0.88 -14.89 15.85
C THR A 42 1.06 -16.25 15.16
N PRO A 43 0.66 -17.37 15.78
CA PRO A 43 0.73 -18.68 15.14
C PRO A 43 -0.14 -18.83 13.88
N THR A 44 -1.03 -17.88 13.59
CA THR A 44 -1.94 -17.96 12.43
C THR A 44 -1.32 -17.48 11.13
N ILE A 45 -0.16 -16.83 11.19
CA ILE A 45 0.62 -16.36 10.04
C ILE A 45 1.97 -17.09 10.11
N PRO A 46 2.42 -17.75 9.05
CA PRO A 46 3.71 -18.46 9.04
C PRO A 46 4.89 -17.52 9.30
N ASP A 47 5.82 -17.93 10.16
CA ASP A 47 6.98 -17.13 10.58
C ASP A 47 7.99 -16.88 9.44
N ASP A 48 7.97 -17.74 8.43
CA ASP A 48 8.83 -17.73 7.23
C ASP A 48 8.12 -17.22 5.97
N SER A 49 7.02 -16.47 6.15
CA SER A 49 6.39 -15.70 5.07
C SER A 49 7.35 -14.66 4.50
N GLY A 50 7.31 -14.45 3.18
CA GLY A 50 8.14 -13.45 2.51
C GLY A 50 7.75 -12.03 2.93
N ILE A 51 8.74 -11.18 3.24
CA ILE A 51 8.52 -9.79 3.63
C ILE A 51 9.41 -8.87 2.78
N ALA A 52 8.81 -7.80 2.25
CA ALA A 52 9.54 -6.66 1.71
C ALA A 52 9.10 -5.38 2.42
N ILE A 53 10.05 -4.50 2.70
CA ILE A 53 9.83 -3.22 3.37
C ILE A 53 10.40 -2.14 2.45
N GLU A 54 9.66 -1.01 2.30
CA GLU A 54 10.06 0.08 1.41
C GLU A 54 10.33 -0.40 -0.03
N TYR A 55 9.46 -1.29 -0.51
CA TYR A 55 9.60 -1.87 -1.85
C TYR A 55 9.36 -0.83 -2.92
N ARG A 56 10.39 -0.59 -3.76
CA ARG A 56 10.33 0.42 -4.83
C ARG A 56 9.47 -0.05 -6.00
N LEU A 57 8.43 0.72 -6.30
CA LEU A 57 7.59 0.46 -7.46
C LEU A 57 8.32 0.73 -8.78
N PRO A 58 8.16 -0.12 -9.79
CA PRO A 58 8.74 0.10 -11.11
C PRO A 58 8.37 1.46 -11.71
N TYR A 59 9.34 2.10 -12.37
CA TYR A 59 9.20 3.40 -13.06
C TYR A 59 8.69 4.58 -12.21
N THR A 60 8.69 4.45 -10.90
CA THR A 60 8.27 5.52 -10.01
C THR A 60 9.33 5.79 -8.93
N SER A 61 9.23 6.94 -8.27
CA SER A 61 9.96 7.20 -7.02
C SER A 61 9.23 6.67 -5.79
N LYS A 62 8.06 6.04 -5.97
CA LYS A 62 7.20 5.59 -4.89
C LYS A 62 7.62 4.23 -4.36
N ARG A 63 7.27 3.97 -3.11
CA ARG A 63 7.59 2.75 -2.39
C ARG A 63 6.34 2.24 -1.70
N VAL A 64 6.18 0.93 -1.70
CA VAL A 64 5.20 0.24 -0.84
C VAL A 64 5.83 0.08 0.53
N ASP A 65 5.18 0.56 1.56
CA ASP A 65 5.73 0.54 2.93
C ASP A 65 6.01 -0.89 3.41
N PHE A 66 5.06 -1.80 3.16
CA PHE A 66 5.16 -3.18 3.62
C PHE A 66 4.46 -4.16 2.68
N ILE A 67 5.15 -5.23 2.29
CA ILE A 67 4.57 -6.36 1.56
C ILE A 67 4.81 -7.62 2.38
N ILE A 68 3.79 -8.48 2.49
CA ILE A 68 3.94 -9.84 3.01
C ILE A 68 3.38 -10.83 2.00
N SER A 69 4.11 -11.91 1.70
CA SER A 69 3.72 -12.94 0.77
C SER A 69 3.63 -14.32 1.40
N GLY A 70 2.90 -15.18 0.75
CA GLY A 70 2.72 -16.57 1.14
C GLY A 70 1.71 -17.26 0.26
N LYS A 71 1.34 -18.48 0.65
CA LYS A 71 0.39 -19.32 -0.09
C LYS A 71 -0.87 -19.58 0.71
N ASN A 72 -1.98 -19.75 0.02
CA ASN A 72 -3.22 -20.21 0.61
C ASN A 72 -3.22 -21.75 0.74
N THR A 73 -4.29 -22.32 1.25
CA THR A 73 -4.46 -23.78 1.43
C THR A 73 -4.38 -24.57 0.13
N ASP A 74 -4.84 -24.00 -0.97
CA ASP A 74 -4.80 -24.54 -2.34
C ASP A 74 -3.46 -24.30 -3.07
N ASN A 75 -2.46 -23.75 -2.37
CA ASN A 75 -1.16 -23.32 -2.89
C ASN A 75 -1.20 -22.15 -3.88
N SER A 76 -2.34 -21.47 -4.04
CA SER A 76 -2.37 -20.19 -4.73
C SER A 76 -1.47 -19.16 -4.04
N GLU A 77 -0.80 -18.31 -4.83
CA GLU A 77 0.19 -17.36 -4.36
C GLU A 77 -0.42 -15.99 -4.13
N HIS A 78 -0.15 -15.42 -2.97
CA HIS A 78 -0.75 -14.15 -2.54
C HIS A 78 0.31 -13.21 -1.98
N ALA A 79 0.12 -11.90 -2.21
CA ALA A 79 0.88 -10.86 -1.54
C ALA A 79 -0.05 -9.75 -1.05
N MET A 80 0.13 -9.34 0.20
CA MET A 80 -0.57 -8.21 0.80
C MET A 80 0.25 -6.96 0.55
N ILE A 81 -0.36 -5.90 0.02
CA ILE A 81 0.24 -4.59 -0.19
C ILE A 81 -0.30 -3.67 0.90
N VAL A 82 0.52 -3.39 1.90
CA VAL A 82 0.09 -2.65 3.10
C VAL A 82 0.70 -1.25 3.09
N GLU A 83 -0.16 -0.25 3.04
CA GLU A 83 0.23 1.16 3.26
C GLU A 83 0.13 1.49 4.74
N LEU A 84 1.18 2.07 5.32
CA LEU A 84 1.28 2.37 6.75
C LEU A 84 1.18 3.87 6.99
N LYS A 85 0.24 4.29 7.83
CA LYS A 85 0.07 5.71 8.18
C LYS A 85 0.12 5.92 9.70
N GLN A 86 0.82 7.00 10.10
CA GLN A 86 0.89 7.45 11.48
C GLN A 86 -0.09 8.58 11.79
N TRP A 87 -1.07 8.80 10.91
CA TRP A 87 -2.05 9.85 11.08
C TRP A 87 -2.89 9.63 12.34
N GLN A 88 -3.33 10.72 12.94
CA GLN A 88 -4.24 10.73 14.08
C GLN A 88 -5.61 11.28 13.71
N GLU A 89 -5.67 12.06 12.63
CA GLU A 89 -6.89 12.67 12.12
C GLU A 89 -6.84 12.84 10.60
N ALA A 90 -8.01 12.95 9.99
CA ALA A 90 -8.18 13.34 8.59
C ALA A 90 -9.45 14.16 8.43
N LYS A 91 -9.54 14.92 7.35
CA LYS A 91 -10.73 15.68 6.94
C LYS A 91 -11.06 15.36 5.49
N THR A 92 -12.34 15.32 5.15
CA THR A 92 -12.77 15.22 3.75
C THR A 92 -12.45 16.52 3.00
N VAL A 93 -12.19 16.40 1.70
CA VAL A 93 -12.00 17.53 0.80
C VAL A 93 -13.12 17.50 -0.23
N LYS A 94 -14.12 18.33 -0.02
CA LYS A 94 -15.33 18.35 -0.88
C LYS A 94 -14.96 18.59 -2.35
N GLY A 95 -15.55 17.81 -3.25
CA GLY A 95 -15.38 17.92 -4.68
C GLY A 95 -14.10 17.30 -5.23
N LYS A 96 -13.29 16.63 -4.39
CA LYS A 96 -12.08 15.91 -4.82
C LYS A 96 -12.17 14.44 -4.46
N ASN A 97 -12.22 13.57 -5.46
CA ASN A 97 -12.37 12.14 -5.25
C ASN A 97 -11.08 11.50 -4.70
N SER A 98 -11.21 10.71 -3.64
CA SER A 98 -10.10 9.98 -2.99
C SER A 98 -8.98 10.89 -2.46
N ILE A 99 -9.30 12.14 -2.12
CA ILE A 99 -8.40 13.09 -1.47
C ILE A 99 -8.89 13.36 -0.05
N VAL A 100 -7.97 13.38 0.88
CA VAL A 100 -8.20 13.76 2.28
C VAL A 100 -7.19 14.83 2.69
N LYS A 101 -7.50 15.57 3.74
CA LYS A 101 -6.62 16.56 4.33
C LYS A 101 -6.16 16.12 5.70
N THR A 102 -4.87 16.12 5.95
CA THR A 102 -4.27 15.68 7.21
C THR A 102 -2.93 16.37 7.47
N TYR A 103 -2.39 16.19 8.66
CA TYR A 103 -1.07 16.70 9.03
C TYR A 103 0.04 15.80 8.49
N VAL A 104 0.88 16.35 7.61
CA VAL A 104 2.07 15.69 7.06
C VAL A 104 3.25 16.67 7.07
N GLY A 105 4.35 16.29 7.74
CA GLY A 105 5.55 17.13 7.77
C GLY A 105 5.32 18.51 8.41
N ASN A 106 4.61 18.55 9.54
CA ASN A 106 4.28 19.76 10.30
C ASN A 106 3.34 20.76 9.59
N ALA A 107 2.66 20.35 8.54
CA ALA A 107 1.66 21.16 7.85
C ALA A 107 0.42 20.34 7.51
N GLU A 108 -0.74 20.98 7.48
CA GLU A 108 -1.96 20.39 6.97
C GLU A 108 -1.88 20.38 5.43
N ARG A 109 -2.03 19.18 4.83
CA ARG A 109 -1.88 18.97 3.38
C ARG A 109 -2.99 18.09 2.84
N GLU A 110 -3.35 18.33 1.59
CA GLU A 110 -4.15 17.43 0.81
C GLU A 110 -3.28 16.28 0.29
N VAL A 111 -3.75 15.07 0.51
CA VAL A 111 -3.06 13.82 0.17
C VAL A 111 -4.07 12.81 -0.33
N THR A 112 -3.62 11.80 -1.04
CA THR A 112 -4.51 10.70 -1.44
C THR A 112 -5.00 9.91 -0.24
N HIS A 113 -6.24 9.45 -0.30
CA HIS A 113 -6.79 8.51 0.68
C HIS A 113 -5.91 7.26 0.78
N PRO A 114 -5.61 6.73 2.00
CA PRO A 114 -4.69 5.61 2.15
C PRO A 114 -5.11 4.34 1.40
N SER A 115 -6.42 4.06 1.33
CA SER A 115 -6.93 2.95 0.52
C SER A 115 -6.65 3.15 -0.97
N TYR A 116 -6.81 4.38 -1.49
CA TYR A 116 -6.47 4.69 -2.87
C TYR A 116 -4.98 4.48 -3.14
N GLN A 117 -4.13 4.91 -2.21
CA GLN A 117 -2.68 4.74 -2.33
C GLN A 117 -2.30 3.26 -2.40
N ALA A 118 -2.76 2.43 -1.46
CA ALA A 118 -2.51 0.99 -1.45
C ALA A 118 -3.04 0.31 -2.72
N TRP A 119 -4.25 0.65 -3.14
CA TRP A 119 -4.88 0.16 -4.36
C TRP A 119 -4.08 0.52 -5.60
N SER A 120 -3.68 1.78 -5.76
CA SER A 120 -2.92 2.24 -6.93
C SER A 120 -1.55 1.56 -7.04
N TYR A 121 -0.90 1.28 -5.91
CA TYR A 121 0.37 0.55 -5.85
C TYR A 121 0.19 -0.92 -6.25
N SER A 122 -0.86 -1.56 -5.75
CA SER A 122 -1.23 -2.93 -6.14
C SER A 122 -1.49 -3.02 -7.64
N LYS A 123 -2.27 -2.08 -8.18
CA LYS A 123 -2.54 -2.01 -9.62
C LYS A 123 -1.29 -1.75 -10.44
N THR A 124 -0.39 -0.88 -9.98
CA THR A 124 0.90 -0.65 -10.65
C THR A 124 1.71 -1.93 -10.75
N LEU A 125 1.77 -2.74 -9.69
CA LEU A 125 2.44 -4.04 -9.73
C LEU A 125 1.74 -5.01 -10.68
N GLN A 126 0.41 -5.09 -10.67
CA GLN A 126 -0.35 -5.92 -11.60
C GLN A 126 -0.13 -5.55 -13.07
N GLU A 127 -0.07 -4.24 -13.36
CA GLU A 127 0.02 -3.75 -14.73
C GLU A 127 1.44 -3.76 -15.30
N TYR A 128 2.46 -3.74 -14.46
CA TYR A 128 3.85 -3.61 -14.93
C TYR A 128 4.78 -4.75 -14.53
N ASN A 129 4.45 -5.59 -13.56
CA ASN A 129 5.32 -6.69 -13.15
C ASN A 129 4.95 -7.98 -13.89
N LYS A 130 5.87 -8.45 -14.74
CA LYS A 130 5.67 -9.64 -15.57
C LYS A 130 5.36 -10.90 -14.73
N ILE A 131 6.05 -11.08 -13.60
CA ILE A 131 5.88 -12.24 -12.72
C ILE A 131 4.49 -12.24 -12.07
N VAL A 132 4.05 -11.08 -11.58
CA VAL A 132 2.70 -10.94 -11.00
C VAL A 132 1.62 -11.36 -12.01
N GLN A 133 1.81 -11.00 -13.29
CA GLN A 133 0.87 -11.32 -14.37
C GLN A 133 0.91 -12.80 -14.78
N GLU A 134 2.11 -13.32 -15.07
CA GLU A 134 2.27 -14.65 -15.69
C GLU A 134 2.11 -15.79 -14.67
N GLU A 135 2.46 -15.56 -13.42
CA GLU A 135 2.34 -16.55 -12.35
C GLU A 135 1.04 -16.40 -11.55
N ASN A 136 0.16 -15.46 -11.95
CA ASN A 136 -1.13 -15.20 -11.32
C ASN A 136 -1.04 -14.94 -9.80
N ILE A 137 -0.02 -14.19 -9.36
CA ILE A 137 0.11 -13.79 -7.95
C ILE A 137 -1.01 -12.81 -7.62
N THR A 138 -1.89 -13.18 -6.70
CA THR A 138 -3.01 -12.33 -6.30
C THR A 138 -2.55 -11.29 -5.29
N LEU A 139 -2.74 -10.01 -5.62
CA LEU A 139 -2.39 -8.89 -4.75
C LEU A 139 -3.60 -8.42 -3.95
N HIS A 140 -3.42 -8.18 -2.65
CA HIS A 140 -4.44 -7.71 -1.72
C HIS A 140 -4.00 -6.40 -1.08
N PRO A 141 -4.41 -5.24 -1.64
CA PRO A 141 -4.09 -3.95 -1.05
C PRO A 141 -4.89 -3.70 0.22
N CYS A 142 -4.28 -3.03 1.19
CA CYS A 142 -4.94 -2.48 2.37
C CYS A 142 -4.13 -1.34 2.98
N ALA A 143 -4.76 -0.55 3.85
CA ALA A 143 -4.08 0.49 4.61
C ALA A 143 -4.20 0.25 6.11
N PHE A 144 -3.12 0.53 6.86
CA PHE A 144 -3.11 0.43 8.31
C PHE A 144 -2.70 1.77 8.94
N LEU A 145 -3.69 2.48 9.50
CA LEU A 145 -3.53 3.74 10.21
C LEU A 145 -3.35 3.44 11.69
N HIS A 146 -2.14 3.08 12.08
CA HIS A 146 -1.87 2.48 13.39
C HIS A 146 -1.93 3.46 14.58
N ASN A 147 -2.03 4.77 14.33
CA ASN A 147 -2.26 5.80 15.37
C ASN A 147 -3.65 6.43 15.29
N TYR A 148 -4.49 6.01 14.33
CA TYR A 148 -5.80 6.60 14.08
C TYR A 148 -6.89 5.87 14.86
N LEU A 149 -7.75 6.63 15.53
CA LEU A 149 -8.93 6.11 16.22
C LEU A 149 -10.19 6.68 15.56
N ILE A 150 -11.03 5.82 15.03
CA ILE A 150 -12.34 6.22 14.51
C ILE A 150 -13.27 6.49 15.68
N VAL A 151 -13.91 7.67 15.68
CA VAL A 151 -14.92 8.08 16.66
C VAL A 151 -16.16 8.57 15.94
N GLY A 152 -17.24 7.83 16.03
CA GLY A 152 -18.51 8.21 15.39
C GLY A 152 -18.45 8.22 13.86
N LYS A 153 -19.02 9.26 13.25
CA LYS A 153 -18.86 9.54 11.81
C LYS A 153 -17.46 10.13 11.59
N ASP A 154 -16.63 9.39 10.95
CA ASP A 154 -15.23 9.77 10.76
C ASP A 154 -14.93 10.02 9.28
N PRO A 155 -14.26 11.13 8.94
CA PRO A 155 -13.94 11.50 7.56
C PRO A 155 -13.19 10.42 6.79
N ILE A 156 -12.37 9.60 7.45
CA ILE A 156 -11.55 8.58 6.77
C ILE A 156 -12.39 7.39 6.25
N ILE A 157 -13.62 7.24 6.72
CA ILE A 157 -14.56 6.19 6.31
C ILE A 157 -15.88 6.79 5.79
N ASP A 158 -15.85 8.04 5.32
CA ASP A 158 -17.02 8.68 4.72
C ASP A 158 -17.54 7.89 3.51
N GLU A 159 -18.82 8.03 3.20
CA GLU A 159 -19.50 7.30 2.12
C GLU A 159 -18.82 7.51 0.76
N GLU A 160 -18.24 8.68 0.52
CA GLU A 160 -17.50 8.98 -0.70
C GLU A 160 -16.29 8.07 -0.94
N PHE A 161 -15.77 7.41 0.11
CA PHE A 161 -14.63 6.48 0.03
C PHE A 161 -15.03 5.01 0.04
N PHE A 162 -16.30 4.65 0.11
CA PHE A 162 -16.75 3.25 0.24
C PHE A 162 -16.26 2.36 -0.89
N GLU A 163 -16.25 2.84 -2.11
CA GLU A 163 -15.79 2.04 -3.24
C GLU A 163 -14.31 1.70 -3.12
N ILE A 164 -13.46 2.70 -2.84
CA ILE A 164 -12.03 2.46 -2.72
C ILE A 164 -11.66 1.67 -1.45
N ILE A 165 -12.42 1.83 -0.35
CA ILE A 165 -12.23 1.03 0.87
C ILE A 165 -12.63 -0.43 0.63
N ARG A 166 -13.61 -0.71 -0.25
CA ARG A 166 -13.95 -2.08 -0.64
C ARG A 166 -12.81 -2.75 -1.42
N GLU A 167 -12.14 -2.01 -2.30
CA GLU A 167 -10.97 -2.50 -3.06
C GLU A 167 -9.73 -2.65 -2.18
N ALA A 168 -9.49 -1.73 -1.25
CA ALA A 168 -8.36 -1.71 -0.34
C ALA A 168 -8.84 -1.35 1.08
N PRO A 169 -9.20 -2.35 1.90
CA PRO A 169 -9.71 -2.13 3.25
C PRO A 169 -8.79 -1.29 4.11
N ILE A 170 -9.39 -0.41 4.91
CA ILE A 170 -8.68 0.41 5.88
C ILE A 170 -8.80 -0.21 7.28
N PHE A 171 -7.68 -0.26 7.98
CA PHE A 171 -7.59 -0.71 9.37
C PHE A 171 -7.01 0.41 10.22
N THR A 172 -7.52 0.57 11.42
CA THR A 172 -7.09 1.61 12.36
C THR A 172 -6.41 0.99 13.58
N GLN A 173 -6.01 1.82 14.54
CA GLN A 173 -5.35 1.37 15.76
C GLN A 173 -6.13 0.25 16.48
N ALA A 174 -7.45 0.34 16.52
CA ALA A 174 -8.31 -0.65 17.13
C ALA A 174 -8.44 -1.95 16.32
N ASP A 175 -8.05 -1.94 15.05
CA ASP A 175 -8.31 -3.01 14.09
C ASP A 175 -7.12 -3.96 13.85
N ALA A 176 -6.09 -3.92 14.69
CA ALA A 176 -4.91 -4.79 14.54
C ALA A 176 -5.29 -6.29 14.44
N LYS A 177 -6.31 -6.74 15.18
CA LYS A 177 -6.83 -8.12 15.10
C LYS A 177 -7.55 -8.38 13.77
N LYS A 178 -8.30 -7.40 13.24
CA LYS A 178 -8.98 -7.53 11.95
C LYS A 178 -7.96 -7.57 10.80
N LEU A 179 -6.92 -6.72 10.84
CA LEU A 179 -5.82 -6.77 9.88
C LEU A 179 -5.11 -8.13 9.91
N ARG A 180 -4.82 -8.68 11.10
CA ARG A 180 -4.30 -10.04 11.26
C ARG A 180 -5.18 -11.07 10.58
N SER A 181 -6.49 -11.04 10.84
CA SER A 181 -7.44 -11.96 10.24
C SER A 181 -7.51 -11.80 8.72
N PHE A 182 -7.39 -10.57 8.22
CA PHE A 182 -7.37 -10.28 6.80
C PHE A 182 -6.12 -10.88 6.13
N ILE A 183 -4.93 -10.72 6.71
CA ILE A 183 -3.69 -11.35 6.23
C ILE A 183 -3.82 -12.88 6.30
N ALA A 184 -4.21 -13.42 7.46
CA ALA A 184 -4.35 -14.86 7.68
C ALA A 184 -5.45 -15.52 6.82
N LYS A 185 -6.37 -14.77 6.22
CA LYS A 185 -7.34 -15.28 5.25
C LYS A 185 -6.65 -15.81 3.99
N TYR A 186 -5.61 -15.14 3.53
CA TYR A 186 -4.94 -15.42 2.27
C TYR A 186 -3.58 -16.12 2.45
N ILE A 187 -2.86 -15.81 3.52
CA ILE A 187 -1.54 -16.38 3.81
C ILE A 187 -1.67 -17.45 4.89
N LYS A 188 -1.66 -18.73 4.48
CA LYS A 188 -1.81 -19.92 5.31
C LYS A 188 -0.54 -20.76 5.39
N LYS A 189 0.31 -20.66 4.38
CA LYS A 189 1.57 -21.39 4.25
C LYS A 189 2.66 -20.40 3.87
N SER A 190 3.87 -20.72 4.30
CA SER A 190 5.07 -20.02 3.86
C SER A 190 5.29 -20.14 2.36
N ASP A 191 6.05 -19.20 1.84
CA ASP A 191 6.61 -19.23 0.49
C ASP A 191 8.16 -19.19 0.50
N ASP A 192 8.79 -19.29 1.67
CA ASP A 192 10.24 -19.20 1.87
C ASP A 192 10.84 -17.95 1.18
N ASN A 193 10.16 -16.83 1.25
CA ASN A 193 10.45 -15.57 0.56
C ASN A 193 10.46 -15.66 -0.98
N SER A 194 10.08 -16.79 -1.57
CA SER A 194 10.22 -17.01 -3.02
C SER A 194 9.39 -16.05 -3.85
N ILE A 195 8.17 -15.74 -3.43
CA ILE A 195 7.27 -14.83 -4.13
C ILE A 195 7.87 -13.42 -4.20
N ILE A 196 8.35 -12.89 -3.06
CA ILE A 196 8.96 -11.54 -3.00
C ILE A 196 10.19 -11.45 -3.90
N PHE A 197 11.08 -12.44 -3.89
CA PHE A 197 12.28 -12.45 -4.74
C PHE A 197 11.91 -12.51 -6.22
N ARG A 198 10.89 -13.27 -6.60
CA ARG A 198 10.40 -13.32 -7.99
C ARG A 198 9.78 -12.00 -8.42
N ILE A 199 8.98 -11.36 -7.56
CA ILE A 199 8.41 -10.02 -7.82
C ILE A 199 9.54 -9.00 -8.00
N ASP A 200 10.56 -8.99 -7.12
CA ASP A 200 11.70 -8.05 -7.20
C ASP A 200 12.56 -8.29 -8.46
N GLY A 201 12.76 -9.55 -8.83
CA GLY A 201 13.46 -9.93 -10.07
C GLY A 201 12.60 -9.85 -11.34
N GLY A 202 11.33 -9.54 -11.22
CA GLY A 202 10.38 -9.51 -12.32
C GLY A 202 10.70 -8.43 -13.34
N LYS A 203 10.75 -8.83 -14.63
CA LYS A 203 10.89 -7.85 -15.72
C LYS A 203 9.63 -6.97 -15.79
N ILE A 204 9.86 -5.72 -16.16
CA ILE A 204 8.79 -4.78 -16.37
C ILE A 204 8.20 -5.00 -17.76
N LYS A 205 6.89 -5.28 -17.79
CA LYS A 205 6.13 -5.53 -19.00
C LYS A 205 4.71 -4.99 -18.82
N PRO A 206 4.29 -3.99 -19.62
CA PRO A 206 2.90 -3.55 -19.62
C PRO A 206 1.94 -4.72 -19.82
N SER A 207 0.90 -4.83 -19.02
CA SER A 207 -0.13 -5.85 -19.14
C SER A 207 -0.90 -5.67 -20.47
N LYS A 208 -1.58 -6.73 -20.91
CA LYS A 208 -2.48 -6.62 -22.07
C LYS A 208 -3.63 -5.64 -21.78
N SER A 209 -4.18 -5.69 -20.57
CA SER A 209 -5.23 -4.77 -20.13
C SER A 209 -4.79 -3.31 -20.23
N LEU A 210 -3.57 -2.99 -19.75
CA LEU A 210 -3.02 -1.64 -19.88
C LEU A 210 -2.81 -1.23 -21.35
N GLN A 211 -2.34 -2.15 -22.21
CA GLN A 211 -2.16 -1.88 -23.63
C GLN A 211 -3.51 -1.61 -24.32
N ASP A 212 -4.54 -2.39 -23.99
CA ASP A 212 -5.90 -2.20 -24.50
C ASP A 212 -6.51 -0.88 -24.01
N SER A 213 -6.27 -0.50 -22.75
CA SER A 213 -6.69 0.79 -22.19
C SER A 213 -6.00 1.97 -22.88
N LEU A 214 -4.70 1.86 -23.16
CA LEU A 214 -3.96 2.87 -23.93
C LEU A 214 -4.50 3.00 -25.38
N ALA A 215 -4.81 1.88 -26.02
CA ALA A 215 -5.42 1.90 -27.35
C ALA A 215 -6.83 2.52 -27.32
N SER A 216 -7.64 2.21 -26.31
CA SER A 216 -8.96 2.81 -26.07
C SER A 216 -8.89 4.32 -25.85
N MET A 217 -7.85 4.80 -25.17
CA MET A 217 -7.63 6.23 -24.95
C MET A 217 -7.34 7.00 -26.26
N LEU A 218 -6.56 6.41 -27.15
CA LEU A 218 -6.34 7.00 -28.49
C LEU A 218 -7.66 7.15 -29.25
N SER A 219 -8.70 6.40 -28.83
CA SER A 219 -10.08 6.46 -29.35
C SER A 219 -11.01 7.35 -28.52
N GLY A 220 -10.50 8.08 -27.50
CA GLY A 220 -11.24 9.07 -26.71
C GLY A 220 -11.81 8.60 -25.37
N ASN A 221 -11.56 7.35 -24.97
CA ASN A 221 -11.98 6.86 -23.64
C ASN A 221 -10.88 7.08 -22.60
N GLN A 222 -11.27 7.61 -21.43
CA GLN A 222 -10.31 7.93 -20.35
C GLN A 222 -10.45 6.94 -19.20
N GLU A 223 -9.54 5.98 -19.11
CA GLU A 223 -9.39 5.13 -17.91
C GLU A 223 -7.90 5.06 -17.52
N PHE A 224 -7.51 5.80 -16.48
CA PHE A 224 -6.16 5.77 -15.93
C PHE A 224 -6.14 5.50 -14.44
N ILE A 225 -5.19 4.66 -14.04
CA ILE A 225 -4.78 4.54 -12.64
C ILE A 225 -3.71 5.59 -12.38
N MET A 226 -4.06 6.59 -11.58
CA MET A 226 -3.16 7.67 -11.18
C MET A 226 -2.51 7.33 -9.84
N ILE A 227 -1.21 7.48 -9.75
CA ILE A 227 -0.52 7.40 -8.46
C ILE A 227 -0.53 8.78 -7.77
N GLU A 228 -0.61 8.79 -6.45
CA GLU A 228 -0.58 9.93 -5.52
C GLU A 228 -0.57 11.35 -6.13
N SER A 229 0.63 11.83 -6.53
CA SER A 229 0.80 13.19 -7.05
C SER A 229 0.01 13.46 -8.33
N GLN A 230 -0.12 12.46 -9.20
CA GLN A 230 -0.95 12.58 -10.40
C GLN A 230 -2.42 12.70 -10.03
N LYS A 231 -2.89 11.92 -9.05
CA LYS A 231 -4.27 11.98 -8.57
C LYS A 231 -4.58 13.35 -7.95
N ILE A 232 -3.70 13.89 -7.11
CA ILE A 232 -3.88 15.22 -6.49
C ILE A 232 -3.98 16.29 -7.57
N ILE A 233 -3.03 16.33 -8.50
CA ILE A 233 -3.02 17.32 -9.59
C ILE A 233 -4.28 17.19 -10.46
N TYR A 234 -4.68 15.98 -10.80
CA TYR A 234 -5.91 15.75 -11.58
C TYR A 234 -7.13 16.31 -10.86
N GLU A 235 -7.30 16.01 -9.58
CA GLU A 235 -8.43 16.50 -8.79
C GLU A 235 -8.41 18.03 -8.63
N ASP A 236 -7.24 18.66 -8.51
CA ASP A 236 -7.09 20.11 -8.49
C ASP A 236 -7.57 20.74 -9.80
N ILE A 237 -7.16 20.17 -10.94
CA ILE A 237 -7.59 20.63 -12.26
C ILE A 237 -9.11 20.47 -12.41
N MET A 238 -9.64 19.29 -12.11
CA MET A 238 -11.08 19.01 -12.23
C MET A 238 -11.91 19.89 -11.33
N TYR A 239 -11.45 20.15 -10.11
CA TYR A 239 -12.12 21.08 -9.20
C TYR A 239 -12.14 22.49 -9.76
N THR A 240 -11.00 22.99 -10.29
CA THR A 240 -10.90 24.34 -10.87
C THR A 240 -11.75 24.52 -12.14
N VAL A 241 -11.87 23.46 -12.95
CA VAL A 241 -12.68 23.53 -14.20
C VAL A 241 -14.18 23.50 -13.93
N ASN A 242 -14.60 22.85 -12.84
CA ASN A 242 -16.03 22.68 -12.52
C ASN A 242 -16.59 23.76 -11.57
N HIS A 243 -15.78 24.67 -11.04
CA HIS A 243 -16.14 25.76 -10.12
C HIS A 243 -15.53 27.09 -10.53
#